data_55a954b5700733c5fe6b2600c1df37ad
#
_entry.id   55a954b5700733c5fe6b2600c1df37ad
#
_cell.length_a   1.000
_cell.length_b   1.000
_cell.length_c   1.000
_cell.angle_alpha   90.00
_cell.angle_beta   90.00
_cell.angle_gamma   90.00
#
_symmetry.space_group_name_H-M   'P 1'
#
loop_
_entity.id
_entity.type
_entity.pdbx_description
1 polymer ?
#
loop_
_entity_poly.entity_id
_entity_poly.type
_entity_poly.pdbx_seq_one_letter_code
_entity_poly.pdbx_strand_id
1 'polypeptide(L)'
;MYFLLQIYLHLGVIDSYIKGIRNFDLSAAYEACKLGITEKTLAPWSGIKGGEITKFYWENGYLPALAPGEQETADEVHPFEKRQPVAVTLGTSYDEWCLAQIAKQLGYEKDYNYFLQGSKNYRNIFNPETKFFHPKNAKGEFIEPFDYATAGGLGAREAYGENNGWIYRWDVPHNIADLIELMGGKEAFRNNLETMYNTPLGEAKYVFYAQLPDHTGNVGQFSMANEPSMHIPYLYNYIGEPWRTQKRVRTLLDEWFRNDLMGLPGDEDGGGMSAFVVFSMLGFYPITPGLPIYVIGTPMFERAVIETGAGKSFEVIAHNYSPTNKYIQSAKLNGKDWNQSWFEHKELMNGGKLEFTMGNTPNKNWAADSVP
;
A
#
# COMPACT_ATOMS: atom_id res chain seq x y z
N MET A 1 8.59 -0.37 14.88
CA MET A 1 8.30 1.08 15.06
C MET A 1 9.32 2.01 14.37
N TYR A 2 10.65 1.81 14.43
CA TYR A 2 11.63 2.68 13.75
C TYR A 2 11.64 2.51 12.22
N PHE A 3 11.49 1.32 11.68
CA PHE A 3 11.42 1.07 10.23
C PHE A 3 10.13 1.62 9.62
N LEU A 4 9.00 1.35 10.26
CA LEU A 4 7.71 1.95 9.91
C LEU A 4 7.80 3.50 9.99
N LEU A 5 8.46 4.06 11.02
CA LEU A 5 8.66 5.50 11.16
C LEU A 5 9.47 6.12 10.02
N GLN A 6 10.46 5.44 9.44
CA GLN A 6 11.24 5.97 8.30
C GLN A 6 10.39 6.03 7.02
N ILE A 7 9.72 4.94 6.65
CA ILE A 7 8.82 4.91 5.48
C ILE A 7 7.69 5.94 5.65
N TYR A 8 7.04 5.99 6.81
CA TYR A 8 5.96 6.95 7.05
C TYR A 8 6.41 8.41 7.10
N LEU A 9 7.67 8.70 7.42
CA LEU A 9 8.17 10.07 7.43
C LEU A 9 8.20 10.66 6.02
N HIS A 10 8.77 9.95 5.04
CA HIS A 10 8.82 10.41 3.64
C HIS A 10 7.42 10.61 3.05
N LEU A 11 6.56 9.61 3.25
CA LEU A 11 5.15 9.65 2.86
C LEU A 11 4.41 10.81 3.53
N GLY A 12 4.56 10.96 4.84
CA GLY A 12 3.92 12.01 5.61
C GLY A 12 4.30 13.42 5.15
N VAL A 13 5.58 13.64 4.83
CA VAL A 13 6.07 14.94 4.35
C VAL A 13 5.45 15.29 3.00
N ILE A 14 5.55 14.42 2.01
CA ILE A 14 5.04 14.73 0.66
C ILE A 14 3.52 14.78 0.64
N ASP A 15 2.84 13.83 1.28
CA ASP A 15 1.37 13.78 1.30
C ASP A 15 0.79 15.03 1.96
N SER A 16 1.35 15.44 3.10
CA SER A 16 0.94 16.68 3.78
C SER A 16 1.13 17.89 2.89
N TYR A 17 2.30 18.02 2.27
CA TYR A 17 2.64 19.19 1.46
C TYR A 17 1.74 19.35 0.24
N ILE A 18 1.50 18.28 -0.53
CA ILE A 18 0.65 18.34 -1.73
C ILE A 18 -0.83 18.52 -1.39
N LYS A 19 -1.26 18.10 -0.21
CA LYS A 19 -2.61 18.31 0.34
C LYS A 19 -2.80 19.66 1.03
N GLY A 20 -1.79 20.54 0.98
CA GLY A 20 -1.89 21.93 1.40
C GLY A 20 -1.43 22.23 2.83
N ILE A 21 -0.92 21.27 3.58
CA ILE A 21 -0.27 21.49 4.88
C ILE A 21 1.16 21.95 4.61
N ARG A 22 1.39 23.27 4.71
CA ARG A 22 2.67 23.88 4.30
C ARG A 22 3.32 24.73 5.39
N ASN A 23 2.93 24.55 6.63
CA ASN A 23 3.45 25.29 7.78
C ASN A 23 4.72 24.67 8.37
N PHE A 24 5.56 24.07 7.54
CA PHE A 24 6.87 23.51 7.89
C PHE A 24 7.89 23.80 6.78
N ASP A 25 9.19 23.70 7.12
CA ASP A 25 10.28 23.88 6.17
C ASP A 25 10.46 22.62 5.32
N LEU A 26 9.98 22.67 4.08
CA LEU A 26 10.06 21.54 3.15
C LEU A 26 11.50 21.18 2.79
N SER A 27 12.42 22.18 2.70
CA SER A 27 13.82 21.94 2.38
C SER A 27 14.53 21.20 3.52
N ALA A 28 14.30 21.63 4.76
CA ALA A 28 14.84 20.93 5.94
C ALA A 28 14.28 19.51 6.07
N ALA A 29 12.96 19.33 5.82
CA ALA A 29 12.34 18.01 5.81
C ALA A 29 12.92 17.11 4.71
N TYR A 30 13.16 17.66 3.51
CA TYR A 30 13.79 16.92 2.41
C TYR A 30 15.19 16.43 2.78
N GLU A 31 16.05 17.31 3.33
CA GLU A 31 17.41 16.92 3.75
C GLU A 31 17.38 15.86 4.85
N ALA A 32 16.48 15.97 5.83
CA ALA A 32 16.32 14.96 6.87
C ALA A 32 15.90 13.59 6.30
N CYS A 33 14.93 13.57 5.40
CA CYS A 33 14.48 12.36 4.70
C CYS A 33 15.61 11.75 3.86
N LYS A 34 16.30 12.57 3.07
CA LYS A 34 17.42 12.13 2.23
C LYS A 34 18.53 11.50 3.06
N LEU A 35 18.98 12.17 4.13
CA LEU A 35 19.99 11.63 5.04
C LEU A 35 19.54 10.31 5.69
N GLY A 36 18.25 10.18 5.97
CA GLY A 36 17.67 8.97 6.57
C GLY A 36 17.91 7.72 5.74
N ILE A 37 17.82 7.80 4.41
CA ILE A 37 18.02 6.62 3.53
C ILE A 37 19.43 6.55 2.93
N THR A 38 20.17 7.67 2.83
CA THR A 38 21.52 7.67 2.20
C THR A 38 22.65 7.47 3.21
N GLU A 39 22.49 7.91 4.45
CA GLU A 39 23.55 7.88 5.48
C GLU A 39 23.28 6.85 6.60
N LYS A 40 21.99 6.54 6.86
CA LYS A 40 21.60 5.53 7.83
C LYS A 40 21.52 4.16 7.17
N THR A 41 21.58 3.10 7.99
CA THR A 41 21.34 1.77 7.48
C THR A 41 19.90 1.61 7.00
N LEU A 42 19.73 0.84 5.91
CA LEU A 42 18.42 0.40 5.44
C LEU A 42 17.91 -0.81 6.25
N ALA A 43 18.78 -1.47 7.02
CA ALA A 43 18.37 -2.61 7.84
C ALA A 43 17.37 -2.18 8.92
N PRO A 44 16.27 -2.95 9.12
CA PRO A 44 15.23 -2.61 10.08
C PRO A 44 15.76 -2.45 11.51
N TRP A 45 15.23 -1.46 12.25
CA TRP A 45 15.44 -1.24 13.69
C TRP A 45 16.87 -0.89 14.14
N SER A 46 17.83 -0.76 13.24
CA SER A 46 19.21 -0.53 13.64
C SER A 46 19.56 0.95 13.90
N GLY A 47 19.04 1.87 13.10
CA GLY A 47 19.22 3.33 13.27
C GLY A 47 20.65 3.83 13.27
N ILE A 48 21.65 2.99 12.99
CA ILE A 48 23.07 3.29 12.92
C ILE A 48 23.46 3.81 11.51
N LYS A 49 24.71 4.13 11.32
CA LYS A 49 25.24 4.47 9.99
C LYS A 49 25.15 3.25 9.06
N GLY A 50 24.83 3.50 7.79
CA GLY A 50 24.79 2.44 6.77
C GLY A 50 26.15 1.75 6.61
N GLY A 51 26.10 0.43 6.53
CA GLY A 51 27.24 -0.46 6.39
C GLY A 51 27.32 -1.08 5.00
N GLU A 52 27.81 -2.33 4.95
CA GLU A 52 28.08 -3.03 3.69
C GLU A 52 26.83 -3.40 2.90
N ILE A 53 25.74 -3.80 3.56
CA ILE A 53 24.50 -4.16 2.86
C ILE A 53 23.75 -2.93 2.35
N THR A 54 23.80 -1.83 3.09
CA THR A 54 23.26 -0.54 2.64
C THR A 54 24.05 -0.02 1.43
N LYS A 55 25.39 -0.11 1.45
CA LYS A 55 26.23 0.23 0.30
C LYS A 55 25.91 -0.67 -0.91
N PHE A 56 25.72 -1.97 -0.68
CA PHE A 56 25.33 -2.89 -1.74
C PHE A 56 24.01 -2.49 -2.41
N TYR A 57 23.01 -2.06 -1.61
CA TYR A 57 21.74 -1.56 -2.16
C TYR A 57 21.97 -0.40 -3.12
N TRP A 58 22.75 0.61 -2.74
CA TRP A 58 23.00 1.77 -3.58
C TRP A 58 23.79 1.44 -4.86
N GLU A 59 24.58 0.39 -4.85
CA GLU A 59 25.34 -0.09 -6.01
C GLU A 59 24.51 -1.00 -6.94
N ASN A 60 23.57 -1.79 -6.39
CA ASN A 60 22.90 -2.87 -7.11
C ASN A 60 21.38 -2.72 -7.22
N GLY A 61 20.76 -1.79 -6.48
CA GLY A 61 19.34 -1.51 -6.50
C GLY A 61 18.47 -2.56 -5.79
N TYR A 62 19.01 -3.33 -4.86
CA TYR A 62 18.24 -4.22 -3.96
C TYR A 62 19.08 -4.59 -2.73
N LEU A 63 18.40 -4.91 -1.63
CA LEU A 63 19.08 -5.41 -0.43
C LEU A 63 19.36 -6.92 -0.60
N PRO A 64 20.61 -7.40 -0.36
CA PRO A 64 20.93 -8.81 -0.60
C PRO A 64 20.42 -9.71 0.53
N ALA A 65 19.77 -10.82 0.17
CA ALA A 65 19.45 -11.90 1.09
C ALA A 65 20.69 -12.75 1.39
N LEU A 66 20.68 -13.45 2.52
CA LEU A 66 21.64 -14.51 2.80
C LEU A 66 21.30 -15.75 1.95
N ALA A 67 22.33 -16.41 1.44
CA ALA A 67 22.16 -17.73 0.84
C ALA A 67 21.81 -18.79 1.91
N PRO A 68 21.14 -19.89 1.56
CA PRO A 68 20.84 -20.94 2.52
C PRO A 68 22.09 -21.45 3.25
N GLY A 69 22.07 -21.40 4.58
CA GLY A 69 23.20 -21.79 5.45
C GLY A 69 24.27 -20.71 5.67
N GLU A 70 24.17 -19.58 5.01
CA GLU A 70 25.04 -18.42 5.23
C GLU A 70 24.73 -17.76 6.58
N GLN A 71 25.76 -17.30 7.29
CA GLN A 71 25.62 -16.63 8.57
C GLN A 71 25.63 -15.12 8.38
N GLU A 72 24.81 -14.42 9.17
CA GLU A 72 24.84 -12.96 9.20
C GLU A 72 26.14 -12.44 9.80
N THR A 73 26.80 -11.55 9.09
CA THR A 73 28.07 -10.91 9.50
C THR A 73 28.01 -9.39 9.46
N ALA A 74 26.96 -8.82 8.90
CA ALA A 74 26.81 -7.38 8.82
C ALA A 74 26.37 -6.79 10.16
N ASP A 75 27.22 -5.95 10.77
CA ASP A 75 26.96 -5.33 12.07
C ASP A 75 25.71 -4.44 12.08
N GLU A 76 25.27 -3.99 10.90
CA GLU A 76 24.08 -3.16 10.75
C GLU A 76 22.75 -3.92 10.85
N VAL A 77 22.77 -5.24 10.84
CA VAL A 77 21.57 -6.10 10.89
C VAL A 77 21.19 -6.41 12.33
N HIS A 78 19.97 -6.05 12.72
CA HIS A 78 19.44 -6.40 14.03
C HIS A 78 19.17 -7.92 14.12
N PRO A 79 19.65 -8.61 15.18
CA PRO A 79 19.58 -10.08 15.26
C PRO A 79 18.18 -10.68 15.20
N PHE A 80 17.17 -9.96 15.73
CA PHE A 80 15.77 -10.38 15.71
C PHE A 80 15.08 -9.99 14.40
N GLU A 81 15.26 -8.74 13.94
CA GLU A 81 14.57 -8.23 12.75
C GLU A 81 15.12 -8.77 11.45
N LYS A 82 16.36 -9.26 11.43
CA LYS A 82 17.02 -9.77 10.21
C LYS A 82 17.13 -8.70 9.12
N ARG A 83 17.45 -9.13 7.89
CA ARG A 83 17.62 -8.23 6.74
C ARG A 83 16.30 -7.75 6.14
N GLN A 84 15.28 -8.57 6.11
CA GLN A 84 14.01 -8.34 5.41
C GLN A 84 14.21 -7.81 3.97
N PRO A 85 15.05 -8.43 3.14
CA PRO A 85 15.57 -7.82 1.91
C PRO A 85 14.49 -7.45 0.90
N VAL A 86 13.38 -8.19 0.85
CA VAL A 86 12.26 -7.87 -0.05
C VAL A 86 11.50 -6.68 0.49
N ALA A 87 11.07 -6.70 1.75
CA ALA A 87 10.33 -5.60 2.36
C ALA A 87 11.11 -4.29 2.30
N VAL A 88 12.42 -4.34 2.65
CA VAL A 88 13.32 -3.16 2.59
C VAL A 88 13.46 -2.64 1.16
N THR A 89 13.65 -3.50 0.17
CA THR A 89 13.79 -3.06 -1.23
C THR A 89 12.51 -2.40 -1.75
N LEU A 90 11.35 -2.95 -1.42
CA LEU A 90 10.05 -2.37 -1.79
C LEU A 90 9.83 -1.02 -1.09
N GLY A 91 10.01 -0.96 0.22
CA GLY A 91 9.83 0.26 1.01
C GLY A 91 10.79 1.36 0.59
N THR A 92 12.09 1.05 0.40
CA THR A 92 13.07 2.04 -0.06
C THR A 92 12.73 2.55 -1.48
N SER A 93 12.21 1.69 -2.37
CA SER A 93 11.75 2.14 -3.69
C SER A 93 10.61 3.17 -3.58
N TYR A 94 9.71 3.01 -2.61
CA TYR A 94 8.66 3.99 -2.37
C TYR A 94 9.20 5.27 -1.72
N ASP A 95 10.14 5.17 -0.78
CA ASP A 95 10.82 6.32 -0.17
C ASP A 95 11.56 7.15 -1.22
N GLU A 96 12.27 6.50 -2.15
CA GLU A 96 12.92 7.16 -3.29
C GLU A 96 11.90 7.88 -4.18
N TRP A 97 10.72 7.28 -4.42
CA TRP A 97 9.65 7.96 -5.14
C TRP A 97 9.16 9.21 -4.38
N CYS A 98 8.99 9.11 -3.07
CA CYS A 98 8.58 10.24 -2.23
C CYS A 98 9.62 11.38 -2.27
N LEU A 99 10.91 11.06 -2.13
CA LEU A 99 12.00 12.02 -2.25
C LEU A 99 12.02 12.68 -3.63
N ALA A 100 11.79 11.91 -4.70
CA ALA A 100 11.66 12.48 -6.04
C ALA A 100 10.52 13.50 -6.10
N GLN A 101 9.34 13.19 -5.53
CA GLN A 101 8.24 14.15 -5.51
C GLN A 101 8.57 15.41 -4.70
N ILE A 102 9.24 15.28 -3.54
CA ILE A 102 9.66 16.44 -2.75
C ILE A 102 10.71 17.27 -3.52
N ALA A 103 11.73 16.63 -4.11
CA ALA A 103 12.74 17.27 -4.92
C ALA A 103 12.12 18.06 -6.09
N LYS A 104 11.10 17.50 -6.74
CA LYS A 104 10.31 18.19 -7.77
C LYS A 104 9.65 19.47 -7.26
N GLN A 105 9.05 19.45 -6.07
CA GLN A 105 8.45 20.64 -5.46
C GLN A 105 9.49 21.73 -5.14
N LEU A 106 10.71 21.32 -4.81
CA LEU A 106 11.83 22.22 -4.51
C LEU A 106 12.61 22.68 -5.76
N GLY A 107 12.34 22.10 -6.93
CA GLY A 107 13.09 22.40 -8.17
C GLY A 107 14.47 21.73 -8.24
N TYR A 108 14.71 20.67 -7.47
CA TYR A 108 15.99 19.93 -7.45
C TYR A 108 16.01 18.86 -8.54
N GLU A 109 16.15 19.25 -9.80
CA GLU A 109 16.01 18.35 -10.96
C GLU A 109 16.96 17.14 -10.96
N LYS A 110 18.20 17.31 -10.50
CA LYS A 110 19.15 16.18 -10.42
C LYS A 110 18.69 15.12 -9.44
N ASP A 111 18.27 15.52 -8.26
CA ASP A 111 17.79 14.64 -7.22
C ASP A 111 16.44 14.02 -7.62
N TYR A 112 15.56 14.79 -8.26
CA TYR A 112 14.32 14.27 -8.83
C TYR A 112 14.59 13.09 -9.77
N ASN A 113 15.46 13.27 -10.75
CA ASN A 113 15.77 12.23 -11.72
C ASN A 113 16.46 11.01 -11.07
N TYR A 114 17.37 11.25 -10.15
CA TYR A 114 18.10 10.21 -9.43
C TYR A 114 17.14 9.31 -8.63
N PHE A 115 16.34 9.90 -7.75
CA PHE A 115 15.40 9.15 -6.91
C PHE A 115 14.23 8.58 -7.70
N LEU A 116 13.79 9.23 -8.79
CA LEU A 116 12.77 8.65 -9.67
C LEU A 116 13.26 7.39 -10.40
N GLN A 117 14.56 7.31 -10.70
CA GLN A 117 15.14 6.08 -11.23
C GLN A 117 15.20 5.00 -10.16
N GLY A 118 15.68 5.31 -8.95
CA GLY A 118 15.75 4.38 -7.82
C GLY A 118 14.39 3.87 -7.39
N SER A 119 13.34 4.68 -7.52
CA SER A 119 11.96 4.24 -7.22
C SER A 119 11.47 3.02 -8.00
N LYS A 120 12.24 2.56 -9.00
CA LYS A 120 11.96 1.34 -9.79
C LYS A 120 12.81 0.14 -9.36
N ASN A 121 13.57 0.26 -8.29
CA ASN A 121 14.47 -0.78 -7.78
C ASN A 121 13.73 -2.07 -7.37
N TYR A 122 12.43 -2.01 -7.04
CA TYR A 122 11.60 -3.20 -6.83
C TYR A 122 11.63 -4.17 -8.01
N ARG A 123 11.88 -3.70 -9.25
CA ARG A 123 12.00 -4.55 -10.44
C ARG A 123 13.17 -5.56 -10.34
N ASN A 124 14.24 -5.20 -9.62
CA ASN A 124 15.41 -6.05 -9.47
C ASN A 124 15.13 -7.34 -8.69
N ILE A 125 14.10 -7.34 -7.86
CA ILE A 125 13.69 -8.49 -7.05
C ILE A 125 12.36 -9.12 -7.52
N PHE A 126 11.78 -8.67 -8.63
CA PHE A 126 10.59 -9.28 -9.20
C PHE A 126 10.96 -10.57 -9.95
N ASN A 127 10.36 -11.69 -9.55
CA ASN A 127 10.54 -12.96 -10.24
C ASN A 127 9.47 -13.10 -11.36
N PRO A 128 9.87 -13.09 -12.63
CA PRO A 128 8.93 -13.11 -13.76
C PRO A 128 8.22 -14.47 -13.95
N GLU A 129 8.75 -15.55 -13.35
CA GLU A 129 8.13 -16.87 -13.42
C GLU A 129 6.99 -17.02 -12.42
N THR A 130 7.25 -16.64 -11.16
CA THR A 130 6.28 -16.79 -10.06
C THR A 130 5.35 -15.58 -9.90
N LYS A 131 5.74 -14.42 -10.45
CA LYS A 131 5.04 -13.14 -10.32
C LYS A 131 4.99 -12.64 -8.86
N PHE A 132 6.00 -12.97 -8.07
CA PHE A 132 6.23 -12.45 -6.73
C PHE A 132 7.50 -11.63 -6.66
N PHE A 133 7.62 -10.78 -5.64
CA PHE A 133 8.90 -10.25 -5.22
C PHE A 133 9.63 -11.32 -4.41
N HIS A 134 10.85 -11.60 -4.80
CA HIS A 134 11.62 -12.76 -4.35
C HIS A 134 12.99 -12.32 -3.86
N PRO A 135 13.48 -12.82 -2.71
CA PRO A 135 14.79 -12.47 -2.22
C PRO A 135 15.89 -12.95 -3.16
N LYS A 136 16.91 -12.10 -3.34
CA LYS A 136 18.13 -12.40 -4.11
C LYS A 136 19.36 -12.31 -3.21
N ASN A 137 20.32 -13.22 -3.41
CA ASN A 137 21.62 -13.14 -2.76
C ASN A 137 22.53 -12.05 -3.40
N ALA A 138 23.70 -11.84 -2.83
CA ALA A 138 24.66 -10.84 -3.35
C ALA A 138 25.23 -11.16 -4.74
N LYS A 139 25.00 -12.37 -5.29
CA LYS A 139 25.37 -12.75 -6.65
C LYS A 139 24.26 -12.51 -7.68
N GLY A 140 23.10 -12.04 -7.24
CA GLY A 140 21.93 -11.78 -8.10
C GLY A 140 21.07 -13.03 -8.36
N GLU A 141 21.29 -14.11 -7.62
CA GLU A 141 20.55 -15.36 -7.75
C GLU A 141 19.34 -15.34 -6.81
N PHE A 142 18.17 -15.76 -7.27
CA PHE A 142 17.00 -15.96 -6.42
C PHE A 142 17.24 -17.08 -5.41
N ILE A 143 16.75 -16.89 -4.18
CA ILE A 143 16.89 -17.88 -3.11
C ILE A 143 15.93 -19.04 -3.37
N GLU A 144 16.45 -20.26 -3.45
CA GLU A 144 15.66 -21.47 -3.66
C GLU A 144 16.12 -22.61 -2.73
N PRO A 145 15.21 -23.44 -2.20
CA PRO A 145 13.74 -23.35 -2.32
C PRO A 145 13.16 -22.20 -1.49
N PHE A 146 12.01 -21.65 -1.89
CA PHE A 146 11.40 -20.52 -1.21
C PHE A 146 9.87 -20.67 -1.08
N ASP A 147 9.34 -20.41 0.13
CA ASP A 147 7.91 -20.46 0.42
C ASP A 147 7.38 -19.05 0.71
N TYR A 148 6.56 -18.55 -0.20
CA TYR A 148 5.94 -17.24 -0.08
C TYR A 148 4.91 -17.11 1.05
N ALA A 149 4.37 -18.22 1.56
CA ALA A 149 3.36 -18.21 2.61
C ALA A 149 3.95 -18.04 4.01
N THR A 150 5.18 -18.54 4.23
CA THR A 150 5.77 -18.63 5.57
C THR A 150 7.06 -17.82 5.76
N ALA A 151 7.51 -17.10 4.73
CA ALA A 151 8.79 -16.38 4.75
C ALA A 151 8.73 -14.97 5.35
N GLY A 152 7.82 -14.72 6.29
CA GLY A 152 7.66 -13.46 7.01
C GLY A 152 7.20 -13.66 8.45
N GLY A 153 6.94 -12.58 9.18
CA GLY A 153 6.47 -12.60 10.56
C GLY A 153 7.54 -12.93 11.60
N LEU A 154 7.13 -13.20 12.83
CA LEU A 154 8.03 -13.32 13.99
C LEU A 154 9.10 -14.40 13.88
N GLY A 155 8.86 -15.46 13.14
CA GLY A 155 9.79 -16.60 13.01
C GLY A 155 10.58 -16.64 11.72
N ALA A 156 10.29 -15.77 10.75
CA ALA A 156 10.79 -15.90 9.39
C ALA A 156 11.04 -14.54 8.69
N ARG A 157 11.56 -13.56 9.42
CA ARG A 157 11.87 -12.21 8.89
C ARG A 157 13.10 -12.16 7.96
N GLU A 158 13.57 -13.31 7.52
CA GLU A 158 14.70 -13.41 6.58
C GLU A 158 14.41 -12.74 5.23
N ALA A 159 13.14 -12.72 4.78
CA ALA A 159 12.76 -12.17 3.47
C ALA A 159 11.79 -10.98 3.55
N TYR A 160 10.71 -11.15 4.29
CA TYR A 160 9.64 -10.15 4.46
C TYR A 160 9.61 -9.64 5.89
N GLY A 161 8.84 -8.59 6.13
CA GLY A 161 8.59 -8.05 7.47
C GLY A 161 7.48 -8.81 8.20
N GLU A 162 6.41 -8.11 8.53
CA GLU A 162 5.30 -8.59 9.36
C GLU A 162 4.36 -9.56 8.64
N ASN A 163 4.26 -9.42 7.31
CA ASN A 163 3.43 -10.23 6.44
C ASN A 163 4.27 -11.14 5.52
N ASN A 164 3.61 -11.96 4.74
CA ASN A 164 4.22 -12.89 3.81
C ASN A 164 4.26 -12.38 2.37
N GLY A 165 4.81 -13.17 1.45
CA GLY A 165 4.96 -12.81 0.05
C GLY A 165 3.65 -12.55 -0.69
N TRP A 166 2.52 -13.13 -0.25
CA TRP A 166 1.21 -12.89 -0.85
C TRP A 166 0.73 -11.46 -0.66
N ILE A 167 1.10 -10.82 0.45
CA ILE A 167 0.80 -9.42 0.71
C ILE A 167 1.85 -8.52 0.05
N TYR A 168 3.13 -8.75 0.29
CA TYR A 168 4.20 -7.94 -0.29
C TYR A 168 4.24 -7.96 -1.82
N ARG A 169 3.60 -8.94 -2.47
CA ARG A 169 3.40 -9.00 -3.92
C ARG A 169 2.76 -7.73 -4.50
N TRP A 170 2.01 -6.98 -3.71
CA TRP A 170 1.25 -5.81 -4.13
C TRP A 170 1.87 -4.48 -3.68
N ASP A 171 2.98 -4.53 -2.96
CA ASP A 171 3.55 -3.37 -2.27
C ASP A 171 4.39 -2.48 -3.20
N VAL A 172 3.74 -2.01 -4.27
CA VAL A 172 4.25 -0.99 -5.20
C VAL A 172 3.14 0.06 -5.46
N PRO A 173 2.63 0.72 -4.40
CA PRO A 173 1.49 1.62 -4.54
C PRO A 173 1.81 2.87 -5.39
N HIS A 174 3.08 3.27 -5.46
CA HIS A 174 3.53 4.42 -6.24
C HIS A 174 3.62 4.17 -7.75
N ASN A 175 3.52 2.90 -8.21
CA ASN A 175 3.63 2.56 -9.64
C ASN A 175 2.82 1.32 -10.01
N ILE A 176 1.52 1.37 -9.74
CA ILE A 176 0.60 0.23 -9.99
C ILE A 176 0.52 -0.12 -11.48
N ALA A 177 0.63 0.87 -12.37
CA ALA A 177 0.63 0.63 -13.82
C ALA A 177 1.78 -0.30 -14.23
N ASP A 178 2.97 -0.05 -13.71
CA ASP A 178 4.14 -0.89 -13.94
C ASP A 178 4.01 -2.29 -13.32
N LEU A 179 3.42 -2.38 -12.13
CA LEU A 179 3.14 -3.67 -11.48
C LEU A 179 2.18 -4.52 -12.33
N ILE A 180 1.16 -3.89 -12.94
CA ILE A 180 0.24 -4.57 -13.87
C ILE A 180 1.01 -5.13 -15.08
N GLU A 181 1.93 -4.37 -15.64
CA GLU A 181 2.78 -4.82 -16.77
C GLU A 181 3.70 -5.97 -16.37
N LEU A 182 4.39 -5.87 -15.23
CA LEU A 182 5.26 -6.93 -14.69
C LEU A 182 4.51 -8.25 -14.47
N MET A 183 3.26 -8.17 -14.03
CA MET A 183 2.41 -9.36 -13.85
C MET A 183 1.86 -9.94 -15.15
N GLY A 184 2.02 -9.26 -16.30
CA GLY A 184 1.56 -9.74 -17.61
C GLY A 184 0.24 -9.13 -18.08
N GLY A 185 -0.10 -7.94 -17.58
CA GLY A 185 -1.25 -7.14 -17.99
C GLY A 185 -2.49 -7.33 -17.09
N LYS A 186 -3.54 -6.58 -17.41
CA LYS A 186 -4.75 -6.45 -16.57
C LYS A 186 -5.41 -7.78 -16.23
N GLU A 187 -5.48 -8.73 -17.16
CA GLU A 187 -6.11 -10.03 -16.94
C GLU A 187 -5.29 -10.90 -15.97
N ALA A 188 -3.98 -10.97 -16.17
CA ALA A 188 -3.08 -11.71 -15.28
C ALA A 188 -3.08 -11.08 -13.88
N PHE A 189 -3.05 -9.75 -13.79
CA PHE A 189 -3.15 -9.01 -12.52
C PHE A 189 -4.44 -9.33 -11.77
N ARG A 190 -5.61 -9.28 -12.44
CA ARG A 190 -6.89 -9.70 -11.85
C ARG A 190 -6.84 -11.15 -11.35
N ASN A 191 -6.35 -12.07 -12.18
CA ASN A 191 -6.30 -13.49 -11.82
C ASN A 191 -5.40 -13.73 -10.61
N ASN A 192 -4.30 -13.00 -10.48
CA ASN A 192 -3.41 -13.04 -9.32
C ASN A 192 -4.09 -12.50 -8.04
N LEU A 193 -4.89 -11.41 -8.13
CA LEU A 193 -5.70 -10.91 -7.01
C LEU A 193 -6.72 -11.96 -6.56
N GLU A 194 -7.49 -12.51 -7.50
CA GLU A 194 -8.48 -13.54 -7.16
C GLU A 194 -7.81 -14.81 -6.60
N THR A 195 -6.65 -15.20 -7.12
CA THR A 195 -5.88 -16.34 -6.58
C THR A 195 -5.50 -16.11 -5.13
N MET A 196 -4.99 -14.93 -4.77
CA MET A 196 -4.66 -14.60 -3.37
C MET A 196 -5.88 -14.77 -2.45
N TYR A 197 -7.02 -14.21 -2.83
CA TYR A 197 -8.26 -14.30 -2.03
C TYR A 197 -8.86 -15.71 -1.95
N ASN A 198 -8.47 -16.62 -2.84
CA ASN A 198 -9.00 -17.99 -2.88
C ASN A 198 -7.98 -19.06 -2.46
N THR A 199 -6.72 -18.71 -2.26
CA THR A 199 -5.68 -19.66 -1.83
C THR A 199 -5.76 -19.87 -0.32
N PRO A 200 -5.97 -21.12 0.17
CA PRO A 200 -5.98 -21.41 1.60
C PRO A 200 -4.66 -21.08 2.27
N LEU A 201 -4.66 -20.91 3.59
CA LEU A 201 -3.44 -20.65 4.39
C LEU A 201 -2.43 -21.81 4.31
N GLY A 202 -2.87 -23.01 3.95
CA GLY A 202 -2.01 -24.19 3.80
C GLY A 202 -1.88 -25.03 5.07
N GLU A 203 -2.17 -24.46 6.23
CA GLU A 203 -2.09 -25.10 7.53
C GLU A 203 -3.21 -24.65 8.49
N ALA A 204 -3.25 -25.20 9.67
CA ALA A 204 -4.24 -24.82 10.69
C ALA A 204 -4.00 -23.37 11.16
N LYS A 205 -5.08 -22.60 11.32
CA LYS A 205 -4.99 -21.16 11.68
C LYS A 205 -4.10 -20.88 12.89
N TYR A 206 -4.17 -21.70 13.93
CA TYR A 206 -3.36 -21.49 15.13
C TYR A 206 -1.84 -21.67 14.88
N VAL A 207 -1.45 -22.54 13.94
CA VAL A 207 -0.06 -22.71 13.53
C VAL A 207 0.39 -21.51 12.70
N PHE A 208 -0.44 -21.13 11.73
CA PHE A 208 -0.19 -19.98 10.88
C PHE A 208 -0.02 -18.68 11.68
N TYR A 209 -0.95 -18.40 12.61
CA TYR A 209 -0.89 -17.19 13.43
C TYR A 209 0.23 -17.21 14.49
N ALA A 210 0.76 -18.37 14.84
CA ALA A 210 1.94 -18.43 15.70
C ALA A 210 3.21 -17.94 14.98
N GLN A 211 3.26 -18.09 13.65
CA GLN A 211 4.34 -17.58 12.81
C GLN A 211 4.09 -16.14 12.34
N LEU A 212 2.87 -15.84 11.98
CA LEU A 212 2.43 -14.58 11.36
C LEU A 212 1.29 -13.96 12.17
N PRO A 213 1.53 -13.46 13.41
CA PRO A 213 0.47 -12.93 14.26
C PRO A 213 -0.23 -11.71 13.66
N ASP A 214 0.48 -10.91 12.87
CA ASP A 214 -0.05 -9.72 12.19
C ASP A 214 -0.80 -10.05 10.89
N HIS A 215 -0.74 -11.31 10.44
CA HIS A 215 -1.43 -11.78 9.24
C HIS A 215 -2.80 -12.40 9.59
N THR A 216 -3.65 -11.64 10.24
CA THR A 216 -5.01 -12.04 10.64
C THR A 216 -6.09 -11.35 9.81
N GLY A 217 -7.37 -11.56 10.09
CA GLY A 217 -8.44 -11.02 9.24
C GLY A 217 -8.43 -11.62 7.84
N ASN A 218 -8.23 -12.94 7.71
CA ASN A 218 -7.92 -13.59 6.44
C ASN A 218 -9.13 -13.78 5.54
N VAL A 219 -8.89 -13.51 4.24
CA VAL A 219 -9.69 -14.01 3.12
C VAL A 219 -8.72 -14.71 2.16
N GLY A 220 -8.62 -16.04 2.25
CA GLY A 220 -7.52 -16.77 1.65
C GLY A 220 -6.17 -16.32 2.23
N GLN A 221 -5.20 -16.03 1.37
CA GLN A 221 -3.89 -15.48 1.75
C GLN A 221 -3.90 -13.96 1.95
N PHE A 222 -5.01 -13.27 1.71
CA PHE A 222 -5.15 -11.86 2.06
C PHE A 222 -5.33 -11.69 3.56
N SER A 223 -4.68 -10.68 4.14
CA SER A 223 -4.81 -10.27 5.54
C SER A 223 -5.40 -8.86 5.63
N MET A 224 -6.50 -8.67 6.41
CA MET A 224 -7.05 -7.33 6.62
C MET A 224 -6.36 -6.60 7.78
N ALA A 225 -5.61 -7.31 8.59
CA ALA A 225 -5.14 -6.84 9.90
C ALA A 225 -3.86 -6.00 9.88
N ASN A 226 -3.29 -5.71 8.71
CA ASN A 226 -1.99 -5.01 8.63
C ASN A 226 -1.97 -4.00 7.48
N GLU A 227 -1.24 -2.89 7.65
CA GLU A 227 -1.21 -1.75 6.74
C GLU A 227 -0.78 -2.08 5.31
N PRO A 228 0.19 -2.97 5.04
CA PRO A 228 0.57 -3.34 3.67
C PRO A 228 -0.59 -3.91 2.85
N SER A 229 -1.68 -4.32 3.50
CA SER A 229 -2.86 -4.89 2.85
C SER A 229 -3.92 -3.87 2.46
N MET A 230 -3.95 -2.69 3.08
CA MET A 230 -5.09 -1.77 3.02
C MET A 230 -5.39 -1.24 1.62
N HIS A 231 -4.39 -1.09 0.77
CA HIS A 231 -4.56 -0.62 -0.62
C HIS A 231 -5.04 -1.73 -1.56
N ILE A 232 -4.78 -3.01 -1.25
CA ILE A 232 -5.01 -4.15 -2.15
C ILE A 232 -6.47 -4.28 -2.62
N PRO A 233 -7.49 -4.13 -1.77
CA PRO A 233 -8.90 -4.23 -2.20
C PRO A 233 -9.30 -3.20 -3.26
N TYR A 234 -8.54 -2.09 -3.38
CA TYR A 234 -8.79 -1.01 -4.33
C TYR A 234 -8.07 -1.17 -5.67
N LEU A 235 -7.16 -2.14 -5.80
CA LEU A 235 -6.36 -2.35 -7.01
C LEU A 235 -7.19 -2.71 -8.25
N TYR A 236 -8.41 -3.22 -8.08
CA TYR A 236 -9.31 -3.49 -9.21
C TYR A 236 -9.71 -2.22 -9.99
N ASN A 237 -9.67 -1.05 -9.36
CA ASN A 237 -9.92 0.22 -10.05
C ASN A 237 -8.87 0.49 -11.13
N TYR A 238 -7.62 0.07 -10.93
CA TYR A 238 -6.51 0.26 -11.87
C TYR A 238 -6.57 -0.65 -13.10
N ILE A 239 -7.42 -1.67 -13.07
CA ILE A 239 -7.67 -2.53 -14.22
C ILE A 239 -9.05 -2.28 -14.86
N GLY A 240 -9.79 -1.25 -14.41
CA GLY A 240 -11.10 -0.89 -14.94
C GLY A 240 -12.25 -1.77 -14.44
N GLU A 241 -12.07 -2.40 -13.26
CA GLU A 241 -13.11 -3.25 -12.65
C GLU A 241 -13.56 -2.72 -11.27
N PRO A 242 -13.96 -1.44 -11.10
CA PRO A 242 -14.27 -0.85 -9.80
C PRO A 242 -15.41 -1.56 -9.05
N TRP A 243 -16.31 -2.24 -9.78
CA TRP A 243 -17.35 -3.07 -9.15
C TRP A 243 -16.79 -4.20 -8.28
N ARG A 244 -15.58 -4.71 -8.57
CA ARG A 244 -14.90 -5.70 -7.73
C ARG A 244 -14.38 -5.06 -6.44
N THR A 245 -13.79 -3.87 -6.52
CA THR A 245 -13.44 -3.07 -5.34
C THR A 245 -14.66 -2.88 -4.44
N GLN A 246 -15.79 -2.44 -5.01
CA GLN A 246 -17.03 -2.23 -4.24
C GLN A 246 -17.49 -3.48 -3.52
N LYS A 247 -17.45 -4.63 -4.20
CA LYS A 247 -17.77 -5.92 -3.58
C LYS A 247 -16.78 -6.26 -2.46
N ARG A 248 -15.49 -6.16 -2.74
CA ARG A 248 -14.43 -6.60 -1.84
C ARG A 248 -14.38 -5.75 -0.57
N VAL A 249 -14.34 -4.43 -0.73
CA VAL A 249 -14.32 -3.48 0.40
C VAL A 249 -15.53 -3.67 1.30
N ARG A 250 -16.76 -3.75 0.73
CA ARG A 250 -17.96 -3.98 1.52
C ARG A 250 -17.90 -5.32 2.27
N THR A 251 -17.45 -6.38 1.62
CA THR A 251 -17.32 -7.69 2.27
C THR A 251 -16.33 -7.66 3.43
N LEU A 252 -15.18 -7.01 3.25
CA LEU A 252 -14.16 -6.89 4.30
C LEU A 252 -14.66 -6.08 5.50
N LEU A 253 -15.35 -4.96 5.23
CA LEU A 253 -15.93 -4.14 6.30
C LEU A 253 -17.01 -4.90 7.08
N ASP A 254 -17.89 -5.61 6.39
CA ASP A 254 -18.98 -6.38 7.02
C ASP A 254 -18.45 -7.60 7.81
N GLU A 255 -17.35 -8.21 7.38
CA GLU A 255 -16.79 -9.44 7.96
C GLU A 255 -15.86 -9.17 9.14
N TRP A 256 -15.01 -8.15 9.04
CA TRP A 256 -13.88 -8.00 9.96
C TRP A 256 -14.02 -6.82 10.93
N PHE A 257 -14.93 -5.87 10.68
CA PHE A 257 -15.05 -4.70 11.54
C PHE A 257 -16.42 -4.65 12.23
N ARG A 258 -16.39 -4.53 13.56
CA ARG A 258 -17.59 -4.53 14.40
C ARG A 258 -17.55 -3.41 15.42
N ASN A 259 -18.72 -2.97 15.85
CA ASN A 259 -18.85 -1.98 16.92
C ASN A 259 -18.81 -2.65 18.31
N ASP A 260 -17.67 -3.26 18.64
CA ASP A 260 -17.40 -3.87 19.95
C ASP A 260 -15.89 -3.78 20.31
N LEU A 261 -15.51 -4.19 21.52
CA LEU A 261 -14.12 -4.14 22.00
C LEU A 261 -13.13 -4.99 21.17
N MET A 262 -13.63 -5.99 20.46
CA MET A 262 -12.84 -6.87 19.57
C MET A 262 -13.19 -6.59 18.11
N GLY A 263 -13.53 -5.34 17.82
CA GLY A 263 -14.07 -4.93 16.52
C GLY A 263 -13.05 -4.73 15.42
N LEU A 264 -11.75 -4.82 15.72
CA LEU A 264 -10.66 -4.75 14.74
C LEU A 264 -9.99 -6.12 14.56
N PRO A 265 -9.60 -6.51 13.34
CA PRO A 265 -9.03 -7.83 13.09
C PRO A 265 -7.55 -8.00 13.48
N GLY A 266 -6.87 -6.98 13.91
CA GLY A 266 -5.46 -6.97 14.32
C GLY A 266 -5.15 -5.78 15.21
N ASP A 267 -3.92 -5.30 15.18
CA ASP A 267 -3.52 -4.11 15.89
C ASP A 267 -4.03 -2.85 15.19
N GLU A 268 -4.24 -1.79 15.95
CA GLU A 268 -4.76 -0.52 15.41
C GLU A 268 -3.67 0.30 14.71
N ASP A 269 -2.43 0.12 15.13
CA ASP A 269 -1.19 0.66 14.56
C ASP A 269 -1.22 2.18 14.30
N GLY A 270 -1.44 2.91 15.39
CA GLY A 270 -1.30 4.37 15.37
C GLY A 270 -2.33 5.10 14.50
N GLY A 271 -3.48 4.50 14.23
CA GLY A 271 -4.55 5.09 13.45
C GLY A 271 -4.75 4.46 12.06
N GLY A 272 -3.91 3.54 11.63
CA GLY A 272 -3.97 2.91 10.31
C GLY A 272 -5.27 2.19 10.05
N MET A 273 -5.67 1.29 10.95
CA MET A 273 -6.91 0.50 10.83
C MET A 273 -8.17 1.38 10.95
N SER A 274 -8.20 2.30 11.90
CA SER A 274 -9.32 3.24 12.06
C SER A 274 -9.47 4.15 10.85
N ALA A 275 -8.36 4.64 10.29
CA ALA A 275 -8.37 5.44 9.07
C ALA A 275 -8.90 4.66 7.87
N PHE A 276 -8.46 3.40 7.70
CA PHE A 276 -9.00 2.52 6.65
C PHE A 276 -10.53 2.38 6.74
N VAL A 277 -11.03 2.09 7.95
CA VAL A 277 -12.48 1.93 8.18
C VAL A 277 -13.22 3.22 7.83
N VAL A 278 -12.79 4.36 8.37
CA VAL A 278 -13.46 5.66 8.17
C VAL A 278 -13.49 6.02 6.68
N PHE A 279 -12.36 6.01 6.00
CA PHE A 279 -12.29 6.31 4.57
C PHE A 279 -13.13 5.34 3.74
N SER A 280 -13.01 4.04 3.99
CA SER A 280 -13.75 3.02 3.24
C SER A 280 -15.25 3.12 3.45
N MET A 281 -15.72 3.43 4.67
CA MET A 281 -17.13 3.69 4.97
C MET A 281 -17.65 4.97 4.32
N LEU A 282 -16.80 5.99 4.16
CA LEU A 282 -17.12 7.20 3.37
C LEU A 282 -17.23 6.90 1.87
N GLY A 283 -16.67 5.79 1.41
CA GLY A 283 -16.75 5.33 0.03
C GLY A 283 -15.54 5.64 -0.85
N PHE A 284 -14.39 5.99 -0.27
CA PHE A 284 -13.14 6.23 -1.00
C PHE A 284 -11.92 6.00 -0.10
N TYR A 285 -10.72 5.85 -0.69
CA TYR A 285 -9.47 5.61 0.06
C TYR A 285 -8.25 6.21 -0.67
N PRO A 286 -7.28 6.81 0.05
CA PRO A 286 -6.03 7.30 -0.53
C PRO A 286 -5.00 6.16 -0.62
N ILE A 287 -5.01 5.37 -1.69
CA ILE A 287 -4.18 4.17 -1.80
C ILE A 287 -2.70 4.44 -2.06
N THR A 288 -2.38 5.63 -2.53
CA THR A 288 -0.99 6.09 -2.78
C THR A 288 -0.78 7.42 -2.06
N PRO A 289 -0.47 7.41 -0.75
CA PRO A 289 -0.01 8.62 -0.08
C PRO A 289 1.12 9.29 -0.87
N GLY A 290 1.08 10.62 -0.98
CA GLY A 290 1.95 11.36 -1.90
C GLY A 290 1.33 11.67 -3.25
N LEU A 291 0.15 11.11 -3.59
CA LEU A 291 -0.71 11.56 -4.68
C LEU A 291 -1.98 12.21 -4.12
N PRO A 292 -2.40 13.36 -4.65
CA PRO A 292 -3.58 14.07 -4.17
C PRO A 292 -4.88 13.50 -4.77
N ILE A 293 -5.04 12.17 -4.74
CA ILE A 293 -6.23 11.48 -5.27
C ILE A 293 -6.83 10.52 -4.24
N TYR A 294 -8.12 10.27 -4.40
CA TYR A 294 -8.87 9.25 -3.67
C TYR A 294 -9.51 8.29 -4.65
N VAL A 295 -9.30 7.00 -4.42
CA VAL A 295 -9.90 5.92 -5.22
C VAL A 295 -11.27 5.56 -4.65
N ILE A 296 -12.30 5.51 -5.50
CA ILE A 296 -13.67 5.28 -5.10
C ILE A 296 -13.90 3.80 -4.82
N GLY A 297 -14.43 3.50 -3.63
CA GLY A 297 -14.93 2.21 -3.20
C GLY A 297 -16.46 2.17 -3.21
N THR A 298 -17.08 1.98 -2.04
CA THR A 298 -18.55 1.94 -1.88
C THR A 298 -18.94 2.55 -0.53
N PRO A 299 -19.82 3.58 -0.49
CA PRO A 299 -20.23 4.17 0.77
C PRO A 299 -21.08 3.23 1.62
N MET A 300 -20.99 3.37 2.95
CA MET A 300 -21.78 2.62 3.94
C MET A 300 -22.83 3.45 4.66
N PHE A 301 -23.10 4.68 4.19
CA PHE A 301 -24.10 5.57 4.74
C PHE A 301 -24.92 6.19 3.62
N GLU A 302 -26.19 6.52 3.90
CA GLU A 302 -27.02 7.28 2.96
C GLU A 302 -26.44 8.68 2.70
N ARG A 303 -25.86 9.28 3.74
CA ARG A 303 -25.24 10.60 3.68
C ARG A 303 -24.11 10.71 4.72
N ALA A 304 -22.99 11.22 4.28
CA ALA A 304 -21.89 11.65 5.15
C ALA A 304 -21.49 13.08 4.81
N VAL A 305 -21.06 13.84 5.81
CA VAL A 305 -20.60 15.23 5.66
C VAL A 305 -19.21 15.35 6.24
N ILE A 306 -18.29 15.87 5.45
CA ILE A 306 -16.89 16.11 5.83
C ILE A 306 -16.70 17.64 5.89
N GLU A 307 -16.44 18.14 7.08
CA GLU A 307 -16.08 19.55 7.28
C GLU A 307 -14.62 19.76 6.85
N THR A 308 -14.41 20.55 5.78
CA THR A 308 -13.07 20.73 5.19
C THR A 308 -12.36 21.99 5.70
N GLY A 309 -12.94 22.68 6.68
CA GLY A 309 -12.46 23.96 7.19
C GLY A 309 -12.95 25.16 6.39
N ALA A 310 -12.68 26.35 6.90
CA ALA A 310 -13.10 27.63 6.29
C ALA A 310 -14.62 27.73 5.94
N GLY A 311 -15.46 27.00 6.70
CA GLY A 311 -16.91 26.97 6.50
C GLY A 311 -17.38 26.19 5.27
N LYS A 312 -16.50 25.36 4.70
CA LYS A 312 -16.84 24.46 3.59
C LYS A 312 -17.10 23.05 4.07
N SER A 313 -17.94 22.33 3.36
CA SER A 313 -18.19 20.91 3.59
C SER A 313 -18.26 20.15 2.27
N PHE A 314 -17.87 18.88 2.31
CA PHE A 314 -18.01 17.94 1.22
C PHE A 314 -18.98 16.84 1.63
N GLU A 315 -20.03 16.63 0.84
CA GLU A 315 -21.03 15.62 1.12
C GLU A 315 -20.84 14.40 0.24
N VAL A 316 -20.92 13.21 0.84
CA VAL A 316 -21.07 11.95 0.10
C VAL A 316 -22.50 11.48 0.28
N ILE A 317 -23.22 11.27 -0.82
CA ILE A 317 -24.64 10.87 -0.82
C ILE A 317 -24.80 9.58 -1.60
N ALA A 318 -25.47 8.58 -1.00
CA ALA A 318 -25.76 7.31 -1.62
C ALA A 318 -27.28 7.14 -1.80
N HIS A 319 -27.78 7.52 -2.97
CA HIS A 319 -29.17 7.29 -3.34
C HIS A 319 -29.44 5.78 -3.47
N ASN A 320 -30.59 5.32 -3.00
CA ASN A 320 -30.97 3.89 -2.92
C ASN A 320 -30.02 3.06 -2.04
N TYR A 321 -29.41 3.68 -1.04
CA TYR A 321 -28.60 2.95 -0.07
C TYR A 321 -29.39 1.82 0.60
N SER A 322 -28.76 0.66 0.69
CA SER A 322 -29.22 -0.46 1.53
C SER A 322 -28.02 -1.40 1.81
N PRO A 323 -28.10 -2.29 2.79
CA PRO A 323 -27.05 -3.29 3.03
C PRO A 323 -26.72 -4.15 1.81
N THR A 324 -27.69 -4.38 0.92
CA THR A 324 -27.51 -5.18 -0.31
C THR A 324 -27.08 -4.38 -1.53
N ASN A 325 -27.37 -3.08 -1.56
CA ASN A 325 -27.03 -2.19 -2.68
C ASN A 325 -25.61 -1.66 -2.55
N LYS A 326 -24.65 -2.50 -2.84
CA LYS A 326 -23.22 -2.21 -2.71
C LYS A 326 -22.55 -1.71 -3.98
N TYR A 327 -23.22 -1.77 -5.13
CA TYR A 327 -22.64 -1.41 -6.42
C TYR A 327 -23.11 -0.05 -6.91
N ILE A 328 -22.17 0.78 -7.34
CA ILE A 328 -22.43 2.06 -7.95
C ILE A 328 -22.99 1.85 -9.36
N GLN A 329 -24.18 2.40 -9.63
CA GLN A 329 -24.80 2.37 -10.94
C GLN A 329 -24.45 3.63 -11.74
N SER A 330 -24.37 4.78 -11.08
CA SER A 330 -23.92 6.05 -11.64
C SER A 330 -23.38 6.94 -10.53
N ALA A 331 -22.58 7.93 -10.89
CA ALA A 331 -22.08 8.93 -9.95
C ALA A 331 -22.17 10.33 -10.54
N LYS A 332 -22.24 11.34 -9.65
CA LYS A 332 -22.11 12.76 -9.97
C LYS A 332 -21.15 13.43 -9.01
N LEU A 333 -20.32 14.32 -9.53
CA LEU A 333 -19.51 15.22 -8.72
C LEU A 333 -19.97 16.66 -9.01
N ASN A 334 -20.46 17.34 -7.96
CA ASN A 334 -21.00 18.70 -8.07
C ASN A 334 -22.07 18.83 -9.18
N GLY A 335 -22.97 17.85 -9.26
CA GLY A 335 -24.09 17.82 -10.21
C GLY A 335 -23.74 17.39 -11.64
N LYS A 336 -22.45 17.17 -11.96
CA LYS A 336 -21.99 16.68 -13.25
C LYS A 336 -21.79 15.17 -13.21
N ASP A 337 -22.17 14.48 -14.27
CA ASP A 337 -21.92 13.03 -14.38
C ASP A 337 -20.45 12.72 -14.21
N TRP A 338 -20.16 11.71 -13.38
CA TRP A 338 -18.83 11.34 -13.00
C TRP A 338 -18.55 9.87 -13.32
N ASN A 339 -17.82 9.65 -14.41
CA ASN A 339 -17.46 8.32 -14.91
C ASN A 339 -15.98 7.98 -14.64
N GLN A 340 -15.47 8.43 -13.48
CA GLN A 340 -14.13 8.12 -13.00
C GLN A 340 -14.23 7.34 -11.70
N SER A 341 -13.36 6.35 -11.52
CA SER A 341 -13.27 5.56 -10.30
C SER A 341 -12.38 6.21 -9.22
N TRP A 342 -12.10 7.50 -9.37
CA TRP A 342 -11.28 8.31 -8.47
C TRP A 342 -11.64 9.79 -8.58
N PHE A 343 -11.18 10.61 -7.62
CA PHE A 343 -11.29 12.07 -7.65
C PHE A 343 -10.11 12.71 -6.92
N GLU A 344 -9.86 13.99 -7.19
CA GLU A 344 -8.73 14.71 -6.63
C GLU A 344 -9.05 15.31 -5.25
N HIS A 345 -8.02 15.44 -4.40
CA HIS A 345 -8.11 16.07 -3.08
C HIS A 345 -8.68 17.51 -3.14
N LYS A 346 -8.35 18.25 -4.21
CA LYS A 346 -8.89 19.60 -4.40
C LYS A 346 -10.42 19.64 -4.46
N GLU A 347 -11.05 18.60 -5.04
CA GLU A 347 -12.50 18.53 -5.13
C GLU A 347 -13.14 18.41 -3.75
N LEU A 348 -12.53 17.60 -2.87
CA LEU A 348 -12.91 17.46 -1.48
C LEU A 348 -12.76 18.79 -0.74
N MET A 349 -11.59 19.45 -0.84
CA MET A 349 -11.26 20.68 -0.11
C MET A 349 -12.04 21.90 -0.59
N ASN A 350 -12.48 21.91 -1.86
CA ASN A 350 -13.34 22.96 -2.39
C ASN A 350 -14.77 22.90 -1.83
N GLY A 351 -15.14 21.77 -1.22
CA GLY A 351 -16.49 21.48 -0.80
C GLY A 351 -17.38 21.07 -1.98
N GLY A 352 -18.60 20.65 -1.68
CA GLY A 352 -19.54 20.20 -2.70
C GLY A 352 -20.12 18.82 -2.42
N LYS A 353 -20.45 18.07 -3.49
CA LYS A 353 -21.15 16.80 -3.36
C LYS A 353 -20.60 15.73 -4.29
N LEU A 354 -20.38 14.53 -3.74
CA LEU A 354 -20.18 13.30 -4.49
C LEU A 354 -21.42 12.42 -4.28
N GLU A 355 -22.18 12.22 -5.33
CA GLU A 355 -23.47 11.52 -5.29
C GLU A 355 -23.36 10.20 -6.05
N PHE A 356 -23.82 9.12 -5.44
CA PHE A 356 -23.88 7.80 -6.04
C PHE A 356 -25.32 7.31 -6.14
N THR A 357 -25.71 6.68 -7.23
CA THR A 357 -26.91 5.84 -7.31
C THR A 357 -26.47 4.40 -7.09
N MET A 358 -26.99 3.77 -6.03
CA MET A 358 -26.59 2.44 -5.62
C MET A 358 -27.55 1.37 -6.17
N GLY A 359 -27.03 0.15 -6.36
CA GLY A 359 -27.80 -1.03 -6.77
C GLY A 359 -27.22 -2.34 -6.25
N ASN A 360 -27.98 -3.42 -6.37
CA ASN A 360 -27.59 -4.74 -5.88
C ASN A 360 -26.86 -5.63 -6.91
N THR A 361 -26.74 -5.16 -8.15
CA THR A 361 -26.06 -5.87 -9.23
C THR A 361 -24.83 -5.09 -9.71
N PRO A 362 -23.72 -5.77 -10.05
CA PRO A 362 -22.52 -5.10 -10.56
C PRO A 362 -22.79 -4.31 -11.84
N ASN A 363 -22.48 -3.03 -11.85
CA ASN A 363 -22.37 -2.25 -13.09
C ASN A 363 -20.92 -2.33 -13.59
N LYS A 364 -20.69 -3.12 -14.63
CA LYS A 364 -19.35 -3.34 -15.20
C LYS A 364 -18.91 -2.24 -16.17
N ASN A 365 -19.81 -1.31 -16.49
CA ASN A 365 -19.54 -0.23 -17.45
C ASN A 365 -19.20 1.10 -16.75
N TRP A 366 -19.66 1.30 -15.50
CA TRP A 366 -19.34 2.54 -14.79
C TRP A 366 -17.84 2.61 -14.50
N ALA A 367 -17.21 3.69 -14.97
CA ALA A 367 -15.80 4.01 -14.81
C ALA A 367 -14.80 2.91 -15.28
N ALA A 368 -15.22 2.02 -16.18
CA ALA A 368 -14.39 0.93 -16.70
C ALA A 368 -13.18 1.41 -17.53
N ASP A 369 -13.34 2.55 -18.21
CA ASP A 369 -12.31 3.14 -19.06
C ASP A 369 -11.45 4.21 -18.35
N SER A 370 -11.75 4.50 -17.08
CA SER A 370 -11.06 5.52 -16.30
C SER A 370 -10.32 4.90 -15.12
N VAL A 371 -9.02 4.69 -15.30
CA VAL A 371 -8.13 4.21 -14.22
C VAL A 371 -7.50 5.39 -13.46
N PRO A 372 -7.24 5.26 -12.14
CA PRO A 372 -6.58 6.28 -11.34
C PRO A 372 -5.18 6.63 -11.82
#